data_fc10e7b75f21135308f6e831fe975c69
#
_entry.id   fc10e7b75f21135308f6e831fe975c69
#
_cell.length_a   1.000
_cell.length_b   1.000
_cell.length_c   1.000
_cell.angle_alpha   90.00
_cell.angle_beta   90.00
_cell.angle_gamma   90.00
#
_symmetry.space_group_name_H-M   'P 1'
#
loop_
_entity.id
_entity.type
_entity.pdbx_description
1 polymer ?
#
loop_
_entity_poly.entity_id
_entity_poly.type
_entity_poly.pdbx_seq_one_letter_code
_entity_poly.pdbx_strand_id
1 'polypeptide(L)'
;MSVAGTFNSTSSDFDSVTPLVWGPAGQSLAFALALRAGDAVLDVCAGTGASALPAARAVGPDGIVHAIDLADDLLEVGRVKATAAALRNIDFVCADATEWETPSSVPDGYDALSCSYGIFFLPDMDISFARLVRLVRPGGRVGVTVWRKGAVEAFGNAFFDVVARYAPDVAHNGPRSRSNYDTNPIRRVETADSLAEWLQSEGCSDVQVQELSNHVPATEEFVWNFVLGSGFRGALSNFDESTTLAIRREFGELLTERGIDFVDATTLVATGVRTA
;
A
#
# COMPACT_ATOMS: atom_id res chain seq x y z
N MET A 1 11.84 5.60 -14.42
CA MET A 1 10.58 4.83 -14.55
C MET A 1 9.54 5.51 -13.67
N SER A 2 8.28 5.68 -14.10
CA SER A 2 7.21 6.23 -13.26
C SER A 2 6.80 5.23 -12.17
N VAL A 3 6.10 5.68 -11.12
CA VAL A 3 5.57 4.80 -10.06
C VAL A 3 4.68 3.70 -10.67
N ALA A 4 3.72 4.07 -11.52
CA ALA A 4 2.86 3.11 -12.23
C ALA A 4 3.68 2.10 -13.07
N GLY A 5 4.70 2.56 -13.82
CA GLY A 5 5.55 1.68 -14.61
C GLY A 5 6.37 0.68 -13.76
N THR A 6 6.77 1.09 -12.55
CA THR A 6 7.43 0.16 -11.60
C THR A 6 6.47 -0.94 -11.16
N PHE A 7 5.23 -0.60 -10.79
CA PHE A 7 4.26 -1.57 -10.30
C PHE A 7 3.66 -2.44 -11.41
N ASN A 8 3.40 -1.94 -12.60
CA ASN A 8 2.97 -2.77 -13.74
C ASN A 8 3.96 -3.90 -14.05
N SER A 9 5.27 -3.64 -13.98
CA SER A 9 6.29 -4.67 -14.24
C SER A 9 6.40 -5.72 -13.12
N THR A 10 5.60 -5.65 -12.05
CA THR A 10 5.75 -6.47 -10.84
C THR A 10 4.48 -7.23 -10.45
N SER A 11 3.46 -7.29 -11.28
CA SER A 11 2.13 -7.76 -10.86
C SER A 11 2.14 -9.16 -10.21
N SER A 12 2.90 -10.11 -10.75
CA SER A 12 3.04 -11.45 -10.16
C SER A 12 3.86 -11.45 -8.87
N ASP A 13 4.98 -10.69 -8.83
CA ASP A 13 5.84 -10.60 -7.65
C ASP A 13 5.12 -9.87 -6.52
N PHE A 14 4.41 -8.77 -6.83
CA PHE A 14 3.56 -8.04 -5.89
C PHE A 14 2.50 -8.96 -5.29
N ASP A 15 1.85 -9.76 -6.12
CA ASP A 15 0.79 -10.66 -5.65
C ASP A 15 1.30 -11.81 -4.80
N SER A 16 2.51 -12.31 -5.04
CA SER A 16 3.14 -13.34 -4.21
C SER A 16 3.37 -12.90 -2.76
N VAL A 17 3.51 -11.59 -2.53
CA VAL A 17 3.67 -10.98 -1.20
C VAL A 17 2.32 -10.75 -0.50
N THR A 18 1.23 -10.67 -1.27
CA THR A 18 -0.11 -10.36 -0.75
C THR A 18 -0.54 -11.24 0.42
N PRO A 19 -0.37 -12.57 0.42
CA PRO A 19 -0.82 -13.41 1.53
C PRO A 19 -0.15 -13.10 2.87
N LEU A 20 1.07 -12.57 2.85
CA LEU A 20 1.90 -12.38 4.03
C LEU A 20 1.97 -10.93 4.50
N VAL A 21 1.78 -9.95 3.59
CA VAL A 21 1.94 -8.52 3.90
C VAL A 21 0.70 -7.72 3.54
N TRP A 22 0.38 -7.60 2.25
CA TRP A 22 -0.69 -6.71 1.79
C TRP A 22 -2.08 -7.19 2.23
N GLY A 23 -2.33 -8.50 2.19
CA GLY A 23 -3.61 -9.11 2.54
C GLY A 23 -4.00 -8.92 4.00
N PRO A 24 -3.16 -9.27 4.99
CA PRO A 24 -3.45 -9.01 6.40
C PRO A 24 -3.76 -7.54 6.70
N ALA A 25 -2.98 -6.61 6.13
CA ALA A 25 -3.20 -5.18 6.30
C ALA A 25 -4.53 -4.70 5.68
N GLY A 26 -4.81 -5.11 4.42
CA GLY A 26 -6.05 -4.75 3.74
C GLY A 26 -7.31 -5.35 4.41
N GLN A 27 -7.23 -6.58 4.90
CA GLN A 27 -8.32 -7.20 5.66
C GLN A 27 -8.56 -6.47 6.99
N SER A 28 -7.49 -6.12 7.71
CA SER A 28 -7.58 -5.36 8.95
C SER A 28 -8.19 -3.98 8.71
N LEU A 29 -7.82 -3.31 7.61
CA LEU A 29 -8.40 -2.01 7.23
C LEU A 29 -9.90 -2.13 6.93
N ALA A 30 -10.31 -3.10 6.11
CA ALA A 30 -11.73 -3.32 5.78
C ALA A 30 -12.55 -3.64 7.04
N PHE A 31 -12.01 -4.39 7.98
CA PHE A 31 -12.63 -4.67 9.28
C PHE A 31 -12.74 -3.40 10.15
N ALA A 32 -11.66 -2.63 10.26
CA ALA A 32 -11.61 -1.41 11.08
C ALA A 32 -12.57 -0.32 10.55
N LEU A 33 -12.79 -0.27 9.24
CA LEU A 33 -13.78 0.62 8.62
C LEU A 33 -15.22 0.27 9.00
N ALA A 34 -15.50 -0.88 9.62
CA ALA A 34 -16.84 -1.31 10.03
C ALA A 34 -17.88 -1.14 8.89
N LEU A 35 -17.52 -1.62 7.69
CA LEU A 35 -18.35 -1.52 6.49
C LEU A 35 -19.70 -2.23 6.68
N ARG A 36 -20.76 -1.70 6.07
CA ARG A 36 -22.13 -2.21 6.19
C ARG A 36 -22.64 -2.71 4.85
N ALA A 37 -23.57 -3.63 4.87
CA ALA A 37 -24.26 -4.05 3.67
C ALA A 37 -24.90 -2.84 2.97
N GLY A 38 -24.67 -2.73 1.65
CA GLY A 38 -25.17 -1.63 0.82
C GLY A 38 -24.24 -0.40 0.77
N ASP A 39 -23.14 -0.36 1.53
CA ASP A 39 -22.20 0.78 1.47
C ASP A 39 -21.55 0.90 0.08
N ALA A 40 -21.31 2.15 -0.34
CA ALA A 40 -20.45 2.50 -1.47
C ALA A 40 -19.04 2.83 -0.96
N VAL A 41 -18.05 2.12 -1.47
CA VAL A 41 -16.63 2.24 -1.02
C VAL A 41 -15.74 2.68 -2.17
N LEU A 42 -14.85 3.64 -1.91
CA LEU A 42 -13.73 3.98 -2.78
C LEU A 42 -12.45 3.38 -2.19
N ASP A 43 -11.82 2.47 -2.92
CA ASP A 43 -10.52 1.91 -2.57
C ASP A 43 -9.44 2.50 -3.48
N VAL A 44 -8.55 3.29 -2.92
CA VAL A 44 -7.54 4.06 -3.63
C VAL A 44 -6.19 3.38 -3.54
N CYS A 45 -5.44 3.34 -4.65
CA CYS A 45 -4.21 2.57 -4.79
C CYS A 45 -4.49 1.07 -4.50
N ALA A 46 -5.54 0.56 -5.13
CA ALA A 46 -6.11 -0.75 -4.83
C ALA A 46 -5.17 -1.93 -5.15
N GLY A 47 -4.20 -1.73 -6.05
CA GLY A 47 -3.26 -2.78 -6.46
C GLY A 47 -3.99 -4.05 -6.91
N THR A 48 -3.63 -5.19 -6.33
CA THR A 48 -4.27 -6.49 -6.61
C THR A 48 -5.51 -6.77 -5.75
N GLY A 49 -6.08 -5.72 -5.10
CA GLY A 49 -7.33 -5.79 -4.37
C GLY A 49 -7.21 -6.24 -2.91
N ALA A 50 -6.06 -6.01 -2.26
CA ALA A 50 -5.83 -6.46 -0.88
C ALA A 50 -6.85 -5.90 0.14
N SER A 51 -7.30 -4.66 -0.04
CA SER A 51 -8.36 -3.99 0.72
C SER A 51 -9.72 -4.05 0.01
N ALA A 52 -9.74 -3.91 -1.33
CA ALA A 52 -10.95 -3.86 -2.14
C ALA A 52 -11.77 -5.16 -2.07
N LEU A 53 -11.12 -6.33 -2.17
CA LEU A 53 -11.83 -7.61 -2.13
C LEU A 53 -12.51 -7.90 -0.78
N PRO A 54 -11.85 -7.68 0.38
CA PRO A 54 -12.51 -7.74 1.68
C PRO A 54 -13.66 -6.72 1.81
N ALA A 55 -13.47 -5.49 1.29
CA ALA A 55 -14.52 -4.48 1.29
C ALA A 55 -15.74 -4.93 0.49
N ALA A 56 -15.56 -5.47 -0.74
CA ALA A 56 -16.65 -5.96 -1.57
C ALA A 56 -17.44 -7.10 -0.90
N ARG A 57 -16.77 -7.98 -0.16
CA ARG A 57 -17.45 -9.02 0.64
C ARG A 57 -18.27 -8.40 1.78
N ALA A 58 -17.72 -7.40 2.47
CA ALA A 58 -18.37 -6.77 3.62
C ALA A 58 -19.61 -5.99 3.24
N VAL A 59 -19.57 -5.25 2.11
CA VAL A 59 -20.74 -4.46 1.66
C VAL A 59 -21.81 -5.30 0.98
N GLY A 60 -21.50 -6.54 0.58
CA GLY A 60 -22.46 -7.47 -0.02
C GLY A 60 -22.99 -7.02 -1.40
N PRO A 61 -23.92 -7.79 -1.98
CA PRO A 61 -24.35 -7.59 -3.37
C PRO A 61 -25.09 -6.27 -3.65
N ASP A 62 -25.63 -5.63 -2.63
CA ASP A 62 -26.35 -4.36 -2.73
C ASP A 62 -25.41 -3.14 -2.56
N GLY A 63 -24.16 -3.37 -2.14
CA GLY A 63 -23.12 -2.36 -2.07
C GLY A 63 -22.27 -2.31 -3.35
N ILE A 64 -21.37 -1.34 -3.44
CA ILE A 64 -20.42 -1.21 -4.55
C ILE A 64 -19.05 -0.82 -4.06
N VAL A 65 -18.01 -1.34 -4.71
CA VAL A 65 -16.62 -0.92 -4.49
C VAL A 65 -16.02 -0.43 -5.80
N HIS A 66 -15.55 0.81 -5.83
CA HIS A 66 -14.70 1.30 -6.90
C HIS A 66 -13.24 1.21 -6.44
N ALA A 67 -12.49 0.31 -7.05
CA ALA A 67 -11.09 0.03 -6.76
C ALA A 67 -10.22 0.68 -7.84
N ILE A 68 -9.54 1.79 -7.50
CA ILE A 68 -8.77 2.57 -8.48
C ILE A 68 -7.27 2.47 -8.23
N ASP A 69 -6.51 2.37 -9.32
CA ASP A 69 -5.05 2.38 -9.32
C ASP A 69 -4.53 2.88 -10.67
N LEU A 70 -3.29 3.38 -10.71
CA LEU A 70 -2.59 3.73 -11.96
C LEU A 70 -1.98 2.51 -12.66
N ALA A 71 -1.80 1.40 -11.94
CA ALA A 71 -1.16 0.18 -12.42
C ALA A 71 -2.20 -0.84 -12.90
N ASP A 72 -2.58 -0.79 -14.17
CA ASP A 72 -3.64 -1.66 -14.73
C ASP A 72 -3.31 -3.15 -14.65
N ASP A 73 -2.01 -3.51 -14.76
CA ASP A 73 -1.59 -4.91 -14.61
C ASP A 73 -1.84 -5.47 -13.20
N LEU A 74 -1.77 -4.62 -12.16
CA LEU A 74 -2.18 -5.02 -10.81
C LEU A 74 -3.70 -5.16 -10.70
N LEU A 75 -4.44 -4.23 -11.28
CA LEU A 75 -5.92 -4.28 -11.30
C LEU A 75 -6.42 -5.52 -12.02
N GLU A 76 -5.74 -5.97 -13.09
CA GLU A 76 -6.13 -7.20 -13.79
C GLU A 76 -6.03 -8.42 -12.89
N VAL A 77 -4.99 -8.53 -12.07
CA VAL A 77 -4.90 -9.59 -11.04
C VAL A 77 -6.08 -9.48 -10.06
N GLY A 78 -6.45 -8.26 -9.67
CA GLY A 78 -7.63 -8.00 -8.82
C GLY A 78 -8.93 -8.47 -9.46
N ARG A 79 -9.15 -8.18 -10.76
CA ARG A 79 -10.33 -8.63 -11.55
C ARG A 79 -10.42 -10.15 -11.61
N VAL A 80 -9.30 -10.84 -11.84
CA VAL A 80 -9.22 -12.31 -11.83
C VAL A 80 -9.63 -12.85 -10.46
N LYS A 81 -9.11 -12.29 -9.38
CA LYS A 81 -9.44 -12.70 -8.00
C LYS A 81 -10.90 -12.45 -7.66
N ALA A 82 -11.45 -11.29 -8.04
CA ALA A 82 -12.86 -10.96 -7.84
C ALA A 82 -13.77 -11.96 -8.55
N THR A 83 -13.45 -12.28 -9.81
CA THR A 83 -14.16 -13.28 -10.61
C THR A 83 -14.10 -14.66 -9.95
N ALA A 84 -12.93 -15.11 -9.51
CA ALA A 84 -12.75 -16.39 -8.82
C ALA A 84 -13.53 -16.45 -7.50
N ALA A 85 -13.70 -15.30 -6.82
CA ALA A 85 -14.47 -15.17 -5.59
C ALA A 85 -15.98 -14.92 -5.83
N ALA A 86 -16.44 -14.90 -7.09
CA ALA A 86 -17.82 -14.58 -7.51
C ALA A 86 -18.31 -13.21 -7.00
N LEU A 87 -17.42 -12.23 -6.80
CA LEU A 87 -17.74 -10.86 -6.45
C LEU A 87 -18.13 -10.10 -7.73
N ARG A 88 -19.33 -9.50 -7.74
CA ARG A 88 -19.88 -8.75 -8.88
C ARG A 88 -20.13 -7.28 -8.54
N ASN A 89 -19.84 -6.90 -7.33
CA ASN A 89 -20.07 -5.59 -6.74
C ASN A 89 -18.79 -4.80 -6.55
N ILE A 90 -17.79 -5.06 -7.41
CA ILE A 90 -16.50 -4.39 -7.40
C ILE A 90 -16.06 -4.07 -8.84
N ASP A 91 -15.70 -2.81 -9.06
CA ASP A 91 -15.17 -2.32 -10.32
C ASP A 91 -13.71 -1.89 -10.15
N PHE A 92 -12.81 -2.55 -10.87
CA PHE A 92 -11.39 -2.18 -10.92
C PHE A 92 -11.16 -1.22 -12.09
N VAL A 93 -10.75 0.02 -11.79
CA VAL A 93 -10.63 1.09 -12.78
C VAL A 93 -9.21 1.66 -12.80
N CYS A 94 -8.56 1.62 -13.95
CA CYS A 94 -7.28 2.31 -14.14
C CYS A 94 -7.53 3.82 -14.20
N ALA A 95 -7.20 4.53 -13.12
CA ALA A 95 -7.49 5.95 -12.98
C ALA A 95 -6.49 6.64 -12.05
N ASP A 96 -6.27 7.94 -12.30
CA ASP A 96 -5.55 8.81 -11.38
C ASP A 96 -6.45 9.22 -10.22
N ALA A 97 -6.06 8.86 -9.01
CA ALA A 97 -6.80 9.19 -7.80
C ALA A 97 -6.96 10.71 -7.58
N THR A 98 -6.01 11.49 -8.08
CA THR A 98 -6.05 12.96 -7.96
C THR A 98 -7.08 13.61 -8.88
N GLU A 99 -7.53 12.89 -9.91
CA GLU A 99 -8.54 13.34 -10.88
C GLU A 99 -9.88 12.60 -10.74
N TRP A 100 -9.93 11.59 -9.87
CA TRP A 100 -11.14 10.78 -9.68
C TRP A 100 -12.32 11.62 -9.19
N GLU A 101 -13.47 11.44 -9.82
CA GLU A 101 -14.74 12.06 -9.43
C GLU A 101 -15.77 11.00 -9.06
N THR A 102 -16.72 11.39 -8.22
CA THR A 102 -17.80 10.48 -7.82
C THR A 102 -18.70 10.15 -9.02
N PRO A 103 -18.79 8.88 -9.43
CA PRO A 103 -19.64 8.50 -10.55
C PRO A 103 -21.14 8.60 -10.21
N SER A 104 -21.98 8.63 -11.23
CA SER A 104 -23.46 8.73 -11.07
C SER A 104 -24.07 7.55 -10.31
N SER A 105 -23.39 6.42 -10.20
CA SER A 105 -23.80 5.28 -9.38
C SER A 105 -23.69 5.55 -7.86
N VAL A 106 -22.98 6.62 -7.46
CA VAL A 106 -22.78 7.02 -6.05
C VAL A 106 -23.09 8.52 -5.89
N PRO A 107 -24.33 8.95 -6.12
CA PRO A 107 -24.67 10.38 -6.24
C PRO A 107 -24.49 11.17 -4.94
N ASP A 108 -24.60 10.52 -3.78
CA ASP A 108 -24.51 11.15 -2.47
C ASP A 108 -23.06 11.15 -1.88
N GLY A 109 -22.08 10.64 -2.65
CA GLY A 109 -20.72 10.40 -2.19
C GLY A 109 -20.56 9.02 -1.56
N TYR A 110 -19.31 8.63 -1.35
CA TYR A 110 -18.98 7.31 -0.79
C TYR A 110 -19.30 7.22 0.70
N ASP A 111 -19.71 6.03 1.17
CA ASP A 111 -19.87 5.71 2.60
C ASP A 111 -18.54 5.50 3.29
N ALA A 112 -17.54 5.01 2.53
CA ALA A 112 -16.21 4.83 3.04
C ALA A 112 -15.12 5.00 1.95
N LEU A 113 -13.92 5.39 2.41
CA LEU A 113 -12.69 5.44 1.62
C LEU A 113 -11.65 4.56 2.31
N SER A 114 -10.97 3.72 1.53
CA SER A 114 -9.79 2.96 1.96
C SER A 114 -8.58 3.27 1.08
N CYS A 115 -7.40 3.35 1.70
CA CYS A 115 -6.13 3.46 1.00
C CYS A 115 -5.05 2.67 1.75
N SER A 116 -4.75 1.46 1.27
CA SER A 116 -3.79 0.57 1.92
C SER A 116 -2.40 0.76 1.31
N TYR A 117 -1.44 1.27 2.10
CA TYR A 117 -0.05 1.58 1.70
C TYR A 117 0.08 2.51 0.48
N GLY A 118 -0.95 3.32 0.21
CA GLY A 118 -1.01 4.15 -1.00
C GLY A 118 -0.75 5.63 -0.78
N ILE A 119 -1.11 6.19 0.37
CA ILE A 119 -1.15 7.65 0.60
C ILE A 119 0.17 8.37 0.29
N PHE A 120 1.31 7.77 0.59
CA PHE A 120 2.64 8.34 0.38
C PHE A 120 3.15 8.25 -1.07
N PHE A 121 2.35 7.67 -1.97
CA PHE A 121 2.59 7.71 -3.43
C PHE A 121 1.78 8.81 -4.12
N LEU A 122 0.80 9.40 -3.43
CA LEU A 122 0.01 10.50 -3.97
C LEU A 122 0.90 11.75 -4.13
N PRO A 123 0.84 12.45 -5.26
CA PRO A 123 1.49 13.74 -5.39
C PRO A 123 0.85 14.72 -4.38
N ASP A 124 1.68 15.54 -3.71
CA ASP A 124 1.21 16.44 -2.65
C ASP A 124 0.23 15.74 -1.70
N MET A 125 0.74 14.77 -0.94
CA MET A 125 -0.02 13.80 -0.14
C MET A 125 -1.22 14.44 0.58
N ASP A 126 -1.05 15.60 1.21
CA ASP A 126 -2.09 16.30 1.96
C ASP A 126 -3.21 16.80 1.02
N ILE A 127 -2.84 17.55 -0.03
CA ILE A 127 -3.81 18.13 -0.97
C ILE A 127 -4.60 17.03 -1.66
N SER A 128 -3.89 15.99 -2.13
CA SER A 128 -4.52 14.87 -2.83
C SER A 128 -5.45 14.08 -1.91
N PHE A 129 -5.01 13.80 -0.68
CA PHE A 129 -5.81 13.01 0.25
C PHE A 129 -7.02 13.80 0.77
N ALA A 130 -6.86 15.09 1.10
CA ALA A 130 -8.00 15.95 1.45
C ALA A 130 -9.06 16.01 0.34
N ARG A 131 -8.64 15.98 -0.94
CA ARG A 131 -9.56 15.90 -2.07
C ARG A 131 -10.34 14.57 -2.06
N LEU A 132 -9.65 13.44 -1.83
CA LEU A 132 -10.28 12.13 -1.76
C LEU A 132 -11.26 12.03 -0.58
N VAL A 133 -10.91 12.57 0.59
CA VAL A 133 -11.80 12.64 1.76
C VAL A 133 -13.10 13.37 1.42
N ARG A 134 -13.05 14.41 0.59
CA ARG A 134 -14.27 15.14 0.14
C ARG A 134 -15.21 14.33 -0.76
N LEU A 135 -14.77 13.21 -1.34
CA LEU A 135 -15.64 12.28 -2.08
C LEU A 135 -16.45 11.36 -1.16
N VAL A 136 -16.04 11.24 0.10
CA VAL A 136 -16.82 10.52 1.12
C VAL A 136 -17.91 11.46 1.63
N ARG A 137 -19.13 10.99 1.84
CA ARG A 137 -20.21 11.81 2.42
C ARG A 137 -19.91 12.23 3.86
N PRO A 138 -20.45 13.35 4.36
CA PRO A 138 -20.33 13.70 5.77
C PRO A 138 -20.77 12.56 6.70
N GLY A 139 -19.98 12.26 7.73
CA GLY A 139 -20.19 11.11 8.61
C GLY A 139 -19.80 9.76 8.00
N GLY A 140 -19.30 9.71 6.77
CA GLY A 140 -18.70 8.53 6.18
C GLY A 140 -17.31 8.25 6.77
N ARG A 141 -16.77 7.07 6.50
CA ARG A 141 -15.55 6.57 7.14
C ARG A 141 -14.36 6.66 6.21
N VAL A 142 -13.22 6.97 6.75
CA VAL A 142 -11.94 7.07 6.04
C VAL A 142 -10.94 6.17 6.73
N GLY A 143 -10.22 5.36 5.97
CA GLY A 143 -9.23 4.46 6.55
C GLY A 143 -7.98 4.33 5.69
N VAL A 144 -6.84 4.21 6.35
CA VAL A 144 -5.53 4.05 5.71
C VAL A 144 -4.67 3.03 6.44
N THR A 145 -3.73 2.42 5.71
CA THR A 145 -2.63 1.68 6.34
C THR A 145 -1.30 2.25 5.92
N VAL A 146 -0.36 2.28 6.86
CA VAL A 146 1.03 2.71 6.63
C VAL A 146 1.99 1.83 7.40
N TRP A 147 3.26 1.83 7.03
CA TRP A 147 4.30 1.18 7.82
C TRP A 147 4.46 1.88 9.17
N ARG A 148 4.55 1.09 10.25
CA ARG A 148 4.97 1.59 11.55
C ARG A 148 6.44 2.02 11.50
N LYS A 149 6.81 3.01 12.26
CA LYS A 149 8.21 3.45 12.43
C LYS A 149 9.12 2.28 12.76
N GLY A 150 10.17 2.12 11.98
CA GLY A 150 11.13 1.01 12.09
C GLY A 150 10.69 -0.28 11.37
N ALA A 151 9.43 -0.40 10.91
CA ALA A 151 9.03 -1.52 10.07
C ALA A 151 9.85 -1.53 8.77
N VAL A 152 10.20 -2.73 8.31
CA VAL A 152 11.06 -3.02 7.14
C VAL A 152 12.44 -2.35 7.17
N GLU A 153 12.84 -1.70 8.27
CA GLU A 153 14.07 -0.90 8.33
C GLU A 153 15.33 -1.78 8.29
N ALA A 154 15.41 -2.83 9.12
CA ALA A 154 16.56 -3.74 9.13
C ALA A 154 16.74 -4.42 7.77
N PHE A 155 15.63 -4.89 7.18
CA PHE A 155 15.58 -5.48 5.85
C PHE A 155 16.04 -4.49 4.77
N GLY A 156 15.45 -3.30 4.76
CA GLY A 156 15.77 -2.25 3.78
C GLY A 156 17.22 -1.78 3.86
N ASN A 157 17.75 -1.61 5.08
CA ASN A 157 19.14 -1.25 5.28
C ASN A 157 20.09 -2.34 4.73
N ALA A 158 19.82 -3.62 5.00
CA ALA A 158 20.63 -4.71 4.46
C ALA A 158 20.58 -4.74 2.92
N PHE A 159 19.39 -4.55 2.32
CA PHE A 159 19.25 -4.49 0.87
C PHE A 159 20.05 -3.34 0.24
N PHE A 160 19.89 -2.12 0.75
CA PHE A 160 20.60 -0.96 0.22
C PHE A 160 22.12 -1.01 0.46
N ASP A 161 22.57 -1.64 1.53
CA ASP A 161 24.00 -1.85 1.76
C ASP A 161 24.62 -2.80 0.71
N VAL A 162 23.87 -3.80 0.22
CA VAL A 162 24.32 -4.63 -0.90
C VAL A 162 24.26 -3.86 -2.22
N VAL A 163 23.14 -3.19 -2.52
CA VAL A 163 23.00 -2.38 -3.74
C VAL A 163 24.12 -1.35 -3.87
N ALA A 164 24.54 -0.74 -2.75
CA ALA A 164 25.62 0.25 -2.71
C ALA A 164 26.97 -0.29 -3.19
N ARG A 165 27.21 -1.59 -3.11
CA ARG A 165 28.47 -2.21 -3.59
C ARG A 165 28.53 -2.19 -5.12
N TYR A 166 27.38 -2.26 -5.78
CA TYR A 166 27.26 -2.32 -7.26
C TYR A 166 27.01 -0.95 -7.89
N ALA A 167 26.34 -0.04 -7.19
CA ALA A 167 26.04 1.30 -7.64
C ALA A 167 25.95 2.27 -6.44
N PRO A 168 27.07 2.82 -5.95
CA PRO A 168 27.11 3.73 -4.81
C PRO A 168 26.18 4.94 -5.00
N ASP A 169 26.08 5.46 -6.22
CA ASP A 169 25.25 6.63 -6.54
C ASP A 169 23.75 6.34 -6.44
N VAL A 170 23.32 5.12 -6.79
CA VAL A 170 21.91 4.69 -6.68
C VAL A 170 21.51 4.54 -5.22
N ALA A 171 22.42 4.03 -4.39
CA ALA A 171 22.17 3.86 -2.96
C ALA A 171 22.13 5.21 -2.21
N HIS A 172 22.81 6.24 -2.69
CA HIS A 172 22.89 7.55 -2.02
C HIS A 172 21.97 8.61 -2.61
N ASN A 173 21.69 8.57 -3.90
CA ASN A 173 20.99 9.65 -4.62
C ASN A 173 19.74 9.21 -5.39
N GLY A 174 19.40 7.93 -5.42
CA GLY A 174 18.19 7.43 -6.07
C GLY A 174 16.91 7.87 -5.34
N PRO A 175 15.73 7.88 -6.00
CA PRO A 175 14.45 8.28 -5.38
C PRO A 175 14.07 7.46 -4.14
N ARG A 176 14.76 6.37 -3.89
CA ARG A 176 14.58 5.44 -2.76
C ARG A 176 15.89 5.16 -2.02
N SER A 177 16.84 6.08 -2.10
CA SER A 177 18.09 6.01 -1.37
C SER A 177 17.87 6.26 0.11
N ARG A 178 18.85 5.86 0.93
CA ARG A 178 18.88 6.13 2.37
C ARG A 178 18.74 7.63 2.68
N SER A 179 19.29 8.53 1.85
CA SER A 179 19.17 9.98 2.02
C SER A 179 17.78 10.51 1.72
N ASN A 180 17.02 9.88 0.81
CA ASN A 180 15.65 10.25 0.51
C ASN A 180 14.63 9.61 1.45
N TYR A 181 15.05 8.65 2.28
CA TYR A 181 14.20 8.06 3.30
C TYR A 181 13.75 9.11 4.32
N ASP A 182 14.62 10.04 4.72
CA ASP A 182 14.30 11.09 5.69
C ASP A 182 13.33 12.15 5.13
N THR A 183 13.26 12.29 3.81
CA THR A 183 12.34 13.20 3.10
C THR A 183 11.07 12.50 2.59
N ASN A 184 10.97 11.17 2.78
CA ASN A 184 9.81 10.41 2.34
C ASN A 184 8.55 10.83 3.14
N PRO A 185 7.42 11.13 2.47
CA PRO A 185 6.17 11.51 3.14
C PRO A 185 5.71 10.54 4.22
N ILE A 186 6.07 9.25 4.12
CA ILE A 186 5.74 8.24 5.13
C ILE A 186 6.28 8.60 6.53
N ARG A 187 7.42 9.31 6.62
CA ARG A 187 8.00 9.73 7.91
C ARG A 187 7.08 10.63 8.72
N ARG A 188 6.17 11.32 8.05
CA ARG A 188 5.19 12.21 8.69
C ARG A 188 4.06 11.45 9.38
N VAL A 189 3.84 10.19 9.02
CA VAL A 189 2.68 9.38 9.41
C VAL A 189 3.05 7.99 9.95
N GLU A 190 4.31 7.78 10.34
CA GLU A 190 4.82 6.45 10.72
C GLU A 190 4.63 6.08 12.20
N THR A 191 4.05 6.97 13.01
CA THR A 191 3.67 6.71 14.40
C THR A 191 2.17 6.84 14.59
N ALA A 192 1.62 6.20 15.63
CA ALA A 192 0.18 6.28 15.91
C ALA A 192 -0.27 7.74 16.10
N ASP A 193 0.48 8.52 16.87
CA ASP A 193 0.14 9.91 17.14
C ASP A 193 0.21 10.77 15.88
N SER A 194 1.32 10.69 15.11
CA SER A 194 1.47 11.49 13.91
C SER A 194 0.47 11.11 12.80
N LEU A 195 0.09 9.83 12.70
CA LEU A 195 -0.94 9.39 11.76
C LEU A 195 -2.32 9.88 12.18
N ALA A 196 -2.63 9.86 13.49
CA ALA A 196 -3.89 10.39 14.01
C ALA A 196 -4.01 11.91 13.78
N GLU A 197 -2.96 12.66 14.11
CA GLU A 197 -2.91 14.11 13.88
C GLU A 197 -3.05 14.45 12.39
N TRP A 198 -2.39 13.70 11.53
CA TRP A 198 -2.50 13.87 10.08
C TRP A 198 -3.93 13.62 9.58
N LEU A 199 -4.59 12.50 9.94
CA LEU A 199 -5.97 12.24 9.54
C LEU A 199 -6.93 13.31 10.05
N GLN A 200 -6.70 13.86 11.26
CA GLN A 200 -7.49 14.97 11.79
C GLN A 200 -7.31 16.23 10.93
N SER A 201 -6.07 16.53 10.50
CA SER A 201 -5.81 17.68 9.63
C SER A 201 -6.44 17.52 8.24
N GLU A 202 -6.67 16.28 7.79
CA GLU A 202 -7.34 15.96 6.53
C GLU A 202 -8.89 15.96 6.63
N GLY A 203 -9.45 16.41 7.74
CA GLY A 203 -10.88 16.58 7.94
C GLY A 203 -11.60 15.35 8.50
N CYS A 204 -10.91 14.52 9.25
CA CYS A 204 -11.48 13.38 9.97
C CYS A 204 -11.58 13.67 11.47
N SER A 205 -12.69 13.27 12.10
CA SER A 205 -12.86 13.17 13.56
C SER A 205 -12.84 11.71 14.00
N ASP A 206 -12.92 11.48 15.31
CA ASP A 206 -12.99 10.16 15.94
C ASP A 206 -11.91 9.20 15.45
N VAL A 207 -10.72 9.75 15.23
CA VAL A 207 -9.60 8.99 14.68
C VAL A 207 -9.13 7.93 15.66
N GLN A 208 -9.02 6.70 15.18
CA GLN A 208 -8.48 5.55 15.90
C GLN A 208 -7.32 4.97 15.12
N VAL A 209 -6.24 4.64 15.81
CA VAL A 209 -5.06 3.98 15.23
C VAL A 209 -4.76 2.72 16.01
N GLN A 210 -4.61 1.60 15.30
CA GLN A 210 -4.20 0.33 15.88
C GLN A 210 -2.94 -0.17 15.17
N GLU A 211 -2.11 -0.87 15.93
CA GLU A 211 -0.94 -1.53 15.41
C GLU A 211 -1.27 -2.99 15.06
N LEU A 212 -1.03 -3.38 13.81
CA LEU A 212 -1.08 -4.75 13.35
C LEU A 212 0.36 -5.30 13.32
N SER A 213 0.74 -6.02 14.37
CA SER A 213 2.05 -6.68 14.42
C SER A 213 2.13 -7.79 13.37
N ASN A 214 3.16 -7.74 12.52
CA ASN A 214 3.37 -8.73 11.47
C ASN A 214 4.88 -8.98 11.28
N HIS A 215 5.32 -10.16 11.70
CA HIS A 215 6.71 -10.59 11.56
C HIS A 215 6.76 -11.80 10.63
N VAL A 216 7.17 -11.57 9.39
CA VAL A 216 7.20 -12.59 8.35
C VAL A 216 8.57 -13.27 8.36
N PRO A 217 8.66 -14.62 8.42
CA PRO A 217 9.94 -15.33 8.33
C PRO A 217 10.74 -14.91 7.08
N ALA A 218 12.00 -14.57 7.26
CA ALA A 218 12.89 -14.11 6.19
C ALA A 218 13.41 -15.28 5.34
N THR A 219 12.50 -16.08 4.77
CA THR A 219 12.88 -17.15 3.83
C THR A 219 13.46 -16.55 2.55
N GLU A 220 14.38 -17.26 1.88
CA GLU A 220 14.99 -16.78 0.64
C GLU A 220 13.96 -16.38 -0.42
N GLU A 221 12.90 -17.16 -0.56
CA GLU A 221 11.80 -16.88 -1.48
C GLU A 221 11.06 -15.59 -1.09
N PHE A 222 10.63 -15.46 0.17
CA PHE A 222 9.88 -14.31 0.62
C PHE A 222 10.69 -13.02 0.51
N VAL A 223 11.93 -13.00 0.99
CA VAL A 223 12.73 -11.77 1.00
C VAL A 223 12.99 -11.25 -0.42
N TRP A 224 13.19 -12.16 -1.39
CA TRP A 224 13.37 -11.73 -2.77
C TRP A 224 12.07 -11.31 -3.45
N ASN A 225 10.98 -12.04 -3.23
CA ASN A 225 9.66 -11.65 -3.72
C ASN A 225 9.24 -10.29 -3.12
N PHE A 226 9.60 -10.00 -1.86
CA PHE A 226 9.30 -8.72 -1.25
C PHE A 226 10.13 -7.57 -1.87
N VAL A 227 11.39 -7.81 -2.23
CA VAL A 227 12.16 -6.84 -3.03
C VAL A 227 11.48 -6.58 -4.37
N LEU A 228 11.11 -7.63 -5.10
CA LEU A 228 10.54 -7.51 -6.44
C LEU A 228 9.09 -6.97 -6.42
N GLY A 229 8.28 -7.37 -5.45
CA GLY A 229 6.87 -7.02 -5.30
C GLY A 229 6.62 -5.74 -4.51
N SER A 230 7.63 -4.93 -4.25
CA SER A 230 7.50 -3.69 -3.49
C SER A 230 8.29 -2.55 -4.10
N GLY A 231 8.30 -1.43 -3.40
CA GLY A 231 9.09 -0.27 -3.76
C GLY A 231 10.59 -0.48 -3.89
N PHE A 232 11.16 -1.52 -3.29
CA PHE A 232 12.59 -1.84 -3.38
C PHE A 232 13.04 -2.18 -4.81
N ARG A 233 12.17 -2.77 -5.63
CA ARG A 233 12.46 -3.10 -7.04
C ARG A 233 13.02 -1.93 -7.83
N GLY A 234 12.59 -0.71 -7.54
CA GLY A 234 13.08 0.48 -8.23
C GLY A 234 14.60 0.65 -8.16
N ALA A 235 15.26 0.13 -7.12
CA ALA A 235 16.71 0.16 -6.98
C ALA A 235 17.44 -0.82 -7.92
N LEU A 236 16.71 -1.82 -8.46
CA LEU A 236 17.27 -2.83 -9.38
C LEU A 236 17.14 -2.45 -10.85
N SER A 237 16.41 -1.39 -11.20
CA SER A 237 15.99 -1.05 -12.57
C SER A 237 17.15 -0.80 -13.56
N ASN A 238 18.34 -0.50 -13.07
CA ASN A 238 19.51 -0.18 -13.90
C ASN A 238 20.55 -1.32 -13.95
N PHE A 239 20.27 -2.46 -13.30
CA PHE A 239 21.18 -3.60 -13.30
C PHE A 239 20.75 -4.63 -14.37
N ASP A 240 21.72 -5.30 -14.93
CA ASP A 240 21.53 -6.48 -15.76
C ASP A 240 21.14 -7.70 -14.90
N GLU A 241 20.73 -8.78 -15.57
CA GLU A 241 20.30 -10.02 -14.90
C GLU A 241 21.42 -10.62 -14.03
N SER A 242 22.66 -10.61 -14.52
CA SER A 242 23.80 -11.20 -13.80
C SER A 242 24.10 -10.45 -12.51
N THR A 243 24.06 -9.14 -12.55
CA THR A 243 24.24 -8.25 -11.39
C THR A 243 23.07 -8.41 -10.42
N THR A 244 21.83 -8.49 -10.92
CA THR A 244 20.65 -8.70 -10.09
C THR A 244 20.71 -10.03 -9.33
N LEU A 245 21.16 -11.10 -9.96
CA LEU A 245 21.38 -12.40 -9.31
C LEU A 245 22.48 -12.35 -8.26
N ALA A 246 23.57 -11.59 -8.50
CA ALA A 246 24.63 -11.41 -7.52
C ALA A 246 24.11 -10.62 -6.29
N ILE A 247 23.35 -9.54 -6.51
CA ILE A 247 22.68 -8.78 -5.44
C ILE A 247 21.77 -9.69 -4.62
N ARG A 248 20.93 -10.50 -5.26
CA ARG A 248 20.04 -11.46 -4.58
C ARG A 248 20.81 -12.37 -3.63
N ARG A 249 21.88 -13.00 -4.12
CA ARG A 249 22.70 -13.92 -3.33
C ARG A 249 23.33 -13.20 -2.15
N GLU A 250 24.04 -12.08 -2.39
CA GLU A 250 24.73 -11.34 -1.34
C GLU A 250 23.77 -10.75 -0.31
N PHE A 251 22.56 -10.40 -0.74
CA PHE A 251 21.52 -9.92 0.16
C PHE A 251 21.06 -11.04 1.12
N GLY A 252 20.81 -12.25 0.63
CA GLY A 252 20.48 -13.40 1.47
C GLY A 252 21.61 -13.75 2.47
N GLU A 253 22.86 -13.71 2.00
CA GLU A 253 24.06 -13.91 2.85
C GLU A 253 24.12 -12.85 3.96
N LEU A 254 23.90 -11.57 3.62
CA LEU A 254 23.97 -10.45 4.58
C LEU A 254 22.82 -10.50 5.60
N LEU A 255 21.59 -10.92 5.20
CA LEU A 255 20.49 -11.13 6.14
C LEU A 255 20.87 -12.18 7.19
N THR A 256 21.45 -13.30 6.75
CA THR A 256 21.92 -14.39 7.63
C THR A 256 23.05 -13.90 8.55
N GLU A 257 24.03 -13.19 8.01
CA GLU A 257 25.16 -12.62 8.79
C GLU A 257 24.67 -11.66 9.90
N ARG A 258 23.61 -10.89 9.61
CA ARG A 258 23.02 -9.93 10.56
C ARG A 258 22.01 -10.55 11.51
N GLY A 259 21.70 -11.84 11.38
CA GLY A 259 20.68 -12.52 12.19
C GLY A 259 19.27 -11.97 11.95
N ILE A 260 18.96 -11.55 10.71
CA ILE A 260 17.63 -11.06 10.33
C ILE A 260 16.78 -12.26 9.91
N ASP A 261 16.20 -12.94 10.88
CA ASP A 261 15.39 -14.14 10.68
C ASP A 261 13.92 -13.81 10.33
N PHE A 262 13.50 -12.58 10.56
CA PHE A 262 12.15 -12.07 10.27
C PHE A 262 12.21 -10.69 9.65
N VAL A 263 11.28 -10.43 8.74
CA VAL A 263 10.99 -9.08 8.24
C VAL A 263 9.86 -8.52 9.09
N ASP A 264 10.13 -7.44 9.81
CA ASP A 264 9.11 -6.68 10.52
C ASP A 264 8.24 -5.91 9.52
N ALA A 265 7.07 -6.43 9.23
CA ALA A 265 6.06 -5.80 8.37
C ALA A 265 4.91 -5.19 9.19
N THR A 266 5.21 -4.74 10.41
CA THR A 266 4.23 -4.12 11.31
C THR A 266 3.62 -2.87 10.69
N THR A 267 2.31 -2.79 10.77
CA THR A 267 1.47 -1.82 10.08
C THR A 267 0.68 -1.01 11.08
N LEU A 268 0.52 0.28 10.83
CA LEU A 268 -0.51 1.10 11.48
C LEU A 268 -1.76 1.07 10.61
N VAL A 269 -2.88 0.74 11.22
CA VAL A 269 -4.23 0.79 10.62
C VAL A 269 -4.97 1.93 11.29
N ALA A 270 -5.32 2.95 10.53
CA ALA A 270 -6.02 4.12 11.06
C ALA A 270 -7.36 4.29 10.37
N THR A 271 -8.37 4.68 11.17
CA THR A 271 -9.70 5.05 10.67
C THR A 271 -10.17 6.33 11.32
N GLY A 272 -11.01 7.09 10.61
CA GLY A 272 -11.68 8.28 11.13
C GLY A 272 -13.03 8.48 10.44
N VAL A 273 -13.78 9.46 10.90
CA VAL A 273 -15.08 9.84 10.35
C VAL A 273 -14.94 11.19 9.66
N ARG A 274 -15.34 11.32 8.38
CA ARG A 274 -15.33 12.60 7.69
C ARG A 274 -16.21 13.60 8.43
N THR A 275 -15.62 14.76 8.77
CA THR A 275 -16.38 15.92 9.30
C THR A 275 -17.25 16.57 8.20
N ALA A 276 -18.12 17.48 8.59
CA ALA A 276 -19.01 18.19 7.67
C ALA A 276 -18.26 19.09 6.67
#